data_a763291b7d8d93a0de27707a4040ee2a
#
_entry.id   a763291b7d8d93a0de27707a4040ee2a
#
_cell.length_a   1.000
_cell.length_b   1.000
_cell.length_c   1.000
_cell.angle_alpha   90.00
_cell.angle_beta   90.00
_cell.angle_gamma   90.00
#
_symmetry.space_group_name_H-M   'P 1'
#
loop_
_entity.id
_entity.type
_entity.pdbx_description
1 polymer ?
#
loop_
_entity_poly.entity_id
_entity_poly.type
_entity_poly.pdbx_seq_one_letter_code
_entity_poly.pdbx_strand_id
1 'polypeptide(L)'
;MMSKTTKQKVNSGRWLYRATLSILLFCSSLQAANPGEEGAESVAKYGIKIPDPAPSRGDDEGGGPYEQLQIENVMLVDGLGSPPRGPVDINIVDDKIASIRASRGSSSAGSNAVSDGTRRIDGAGMTAMPGFIDAHSHIGTPGQGLAGPVTPPEYVFKLWLAHGITTVREVGSGMGLAWTVDHARRSEEGKIVAPRIIPYSMFPGRQIVGDKAARKWVRAVKKKGAQGVKLRGGTREALVAVYDEAKKLGMGTASHHDQNGVYHVNALDSARAGLDSMEHWYGLPEALFTDRTIQHYPPEYNYADEQWRFAEAGRLWLQAAEPGSQHWQEVMAEMLALDFTLVPTFTIYEANRDVIRARDAEWHASYTLPALQKFFMPDPRLHGSYHFDWTTADEVAWGNNFKRWMQFVNEYKNGGGRVAAGSDAGFIFKLFGFAYIRELELLQEAGFHPLEVIQAATLNGAELIGLEEQIGSITPGKQADIVLVKGNPVANFKLLYGTGHMKLDRESGVLGRVGGVSYTIKSGIVYNAKALLADVANMVAQAKLDEKN
;
A
#
# COMPACT_ATOMS: atom_id res chain seq x y z
N MET A 1 5.62 -46.27 60.36
CA MET A 1 4.37 -45.53 60.15
C MET A 1 4.31 -45.11 58.69
N MET A 2 3.43 -45.70 57.94
CA MET A 2 3.29 -45.55 56.49
C MET A 2 2.43 -44.33 56.17
N SER A 3 2.91 -43.42 55.32
CA SER A 3 2.08 -42.37 54.72
C SER A 3 1.76 -42.73 53.28
N LYS A 4 0.47 -42.79 52.98
CA LYS A 4 -0.09 -43.10 51.65
C LYS A 4 -0.01 -41.90 50.75
N THR A 5 0.67 -42.01 49.60
CA THR A 5 0.64 -41.04 48.52
C THR A 5 -0.53 -41.34 47.58
N THR A 6 -1.49 -40.45 47.49
CA THR A 6 -2.64 -40.52 46.60
C THR A 6 -2.24 -40.04 45.22
N LYS A 7 -2.27 -40.92 44.22
CA LYS A 7 -2.13 -40.55 42.80
C LYS A 7 -3.44 -39.97 42.28
N GLN A 8 -3.48 -38.68 41.98
CA GLN A 8 -4.55 -38.08 41.19
C GLN A 8 -4.34 -38.41 39.70
N LYS A 9 -5.29 -39.11 39.12
CA LYS A 9 -5.39 -39.34 37.67
C LYS A 9 -5.88 -38.05 37.01
N VAL A 10 -5.06 -37.47 36.17
CA VAL A 10 -5.50 -36.41 35.24
C VAL A 10 -6.14 -37.08 34.03
N ASN A 11 -7.43 -36.91 33.90
CA ASN A 11 -8.21 -37.33 32.74
C ASN A 11 -7.93 -36.30 31.58
N SER A 12 -7.09 -36.68 30.63
CA SER A 12 -6.92 -35.93 29.39
C SER A 12 -8.12 -36.18 28.47
N GLY A 13 -9.08 -35.25 28.50
CA GLY A 13 -10.23 -35.24 27.62
C GLY A 13 -9.81 -35.04 26.17
N ARG A 14 -10.11 -36.05 25.34
CA ARG A 14 -10.08 -35.97 23.87
C ARG A 14 -11.17 -35.03 23.36
N TRP A 15 -10.84 -33.73 23.24
CA TRP A 15 -11.62 -32.78 22.48
C TRP A 15 -10.62 -31.91 21.74
N LEU A 16 -10.51 -32.01 20.42
CA LEU A 16 -9.85 -31.05 19.51
C LEU A 16 -9.14 -31.81 18.36
N TYR A 17 -9.91 -32.44 17.47
CA TYR A 17 -9.35 -32.89 16.19
C TYR A 17 -10.42 -32.98 15.08
N ARG A 18 -11.35 -32.01 15.00
CA ARG A 18 -12.27 -31.91 13.84
C ARG A 18 -12.49 -30.51 13.26
N ALA A 19 -11.91 -29.45 13.82
CA ALA A 19 -12.08 -28.09 13.32
C ALA A 19 -10.91 -27.56 12.46
N THR A 20 -9.76 -28.21 12.49
CA THR A 20 -8.52 -27.69 11.88
C THR A 20 -8.34 -28.02 10.40
N LEU A 21 -9.18 -28.85 9.78
CA LEU A 21 -9.02 -29.25 8.38
C LEU A 21 -9.68 -28.29 7.38
N SER A 22 -10.56 -27.39 7.84
CA SER A 22 -11.31 -26.49 6.95
C SER A 22 -10.63 -25.14 6.67
N ILE A 23 -9.62 -24.77 7.44
CA ILE A 23 -9.03 -23.41 7.39
C ILE A 23 -7.72 -23.37 6.57
N LEU A 24 -7.01 -24.48 6.46
CA LEU A 24 -5.86 -24.61 5.53
C LEU A 24 -6.25 -24.49 4.05
N LEU A 25 -7.53 -24.63 3.74
CA LEU A 25 -8.10 -24.45 2.42
C LEU A 25 -8.27 -22.97 2.01
N PHE A 26 -8.22 -22.01 2.95
CA PHE A 26 -8.51 -20.61 2.62
C PHE A 26 -7.40 -19.89 1.84
N CYS A 27 -6.14 -20.19 2.09
CA CYS A 27 -5.02 -19.70 1.26
C CYS A 27 -4.74 -20.58 0.04
N SER A 28 -5.16 -21.87 0.07
CA SER A 28 -4.93 -22.82 -1.01
C SER A 28 -6.11 -23.06 -1.94
N SER A 29 -7.34 -22.72 -1.53
CA SER A 29 -8.57 -23.01 -2.28
C SER A 29 -9.15 -21.80 -3.05
N LEU A 30 -8.51 -20.64 -3.00
CA LEU A 30 -8.67 -19.56 -4.00
C LEU A 30 -8.21 -20.02 -5.41
N GLN A 31 -8.03 -21.30 -5.60
CA GLN A 31 -7.15 -21.89 -6.57
C GLN A 31 -7.80 -22.59 -7.77
N ALA A 32 -9.07 -22.55 -7.99
CA ALA A 32 -9.71 -23.37 -9.04
C ALA A 32 -10.72 -22.61 -9.93
N ALA A 33 -10.49 -21.35 -10.23
CA ALA A 33 -11.33 -20.60 -11.16
C ALA A 33 -10.60 -20.30 -12.48
N ASN A 34 -11.34 -20.08 -13.56
CA ASN A 34 -10.80 -19.66 -14.86
C ASN A 34 -9.91 -18.41 -14.74
N PRO A 35 -8.82 -18.30 -15.50
CA PRO A 35 -7.95 -17.14 -15.45
C PRO A 35 -8.72 -15.82 -15.57
N GLY A 36 -8.73 -14.99 -14.50
CA GLY A 36 -9.39 -13.68 -14.45
C GLY A 36 -10.82 -13.66 -13.88
N GLU A 37 -11.35 -14.78 -13.35
CA GLU A 37 -12.62 -14.85 -12.62
C GLU A 37 -12.42 -15.17 -11.12
N GLU A 38 -11.17 -15.33 -10.71
CA GLU A 38 -10.76 -15.91 -9.44
C GLU A 38 -11.30 -15.22 -8.19
N GLY A 39 -11.46 -13.90 -8.20
CA GLY A 39 -12.04 -13.17 -7.08
C GLY A 39 -13.54 -13.44 -6.90
N ALA A 40 -14.33 -13.31 -7.97
CA ALA A 40 -15.78 -13.39 -7.93
C ALA A 40 -16.29 -14.80 -7.61
N GLU A 41 -15.73 -15.86 -8.22
CA GLU A 41 -16.17 -17.24 -7.98
C GLU A 41 -15.79 -17.75 -6.60
N SER A 42 -14.58 -17.42 -6.12
CA SER A 42 -14.17 -17.84 -4.78
C SER A 42 -14.91 -17.10 -3.69
N VAL A 43 -15.25 -15.82 -3.90
CA VAL A 43 -16.10 -15.02 -3.00
C VAL A 43 -17.50 -15.64 -2.92
N ALA A 44 -18.09 -15.99 -4.06
CA ALA A 44 -19.40 -16.66 -4.11
C ALA A 44 -19.38 -18.04 -3.43
N LYS A 45 -18.32 -18.81 -3.61
CA LYS A 45 -18.14 -20.14 -2.99
C LYS A 45 -18.19 -20.12 -1.46
N TYR A 46 -17.72 -19.04 -0.84
CA TYR A 46 -17.73 -18.88 0.63
C TYR A 46 -18.88 -18.03 1.15
N GLY A 47 -19.85 -17.67 0.29
CA GLY A 47 -21.02 -16.87 0.67
C GLY A 47 -20.67 -15.41 0.98
N ILE A 48 -19.49 -14.95 0.60
CA ILE A 48 -19.06 -13.56 0.79
C ILE A 48 -19.67 -12.72 -0.33
N LYS A 49 -20.37 -11.64 0.01
CA LYS A 49 -20.89 -10.71 -0.98
C LYS A 49 -19.78 -9.74 -1.42
N ILE A 50 -19.49 -9.68 -2.72
CA ILE A 50 -18.64 -8.63 -3.29
C ILE A 50 -19.33 -7.28 -3.05
N PRO A 51 -18.61 -6.22 -2.61
CA PRO A 51 -19.21 -4.90 -2.44
C PRO A 51 -19.79 -4.39 -3.76
N ASP A 52 -20.88 -3.66 -3.64
CA ASP A 52 -21.46 -2.98 -4.78
C ASP A 52 -20.43 -2.00 -5.38
N PRO A 53 -20.43 -1.74 -6.68
CA PRO A 53 -19.52 -0.77 -7.28
C PRO A 53 -19.64 0.61 -6.64
N ALA A 54 -18.55 1.36 -6.60
CA ALA A 54 -18.56 2.73 -6.11
C ALA A 54 -19.66 3.54 -6.81
N PRO A 55 -20.42 4.40 -6.09
CA PRO A 55 -21.45 5.23 -6.67
C PRO A 55 -20.88 6.20 -7.72
N SER A 56 -21.76 6.74 -8.56
CA SER A 56 -21.36 7.83 -9.45
C SER A 56 -21.03 9.07 -8.63
N ARG A 57 -20.02 9.81 -9.06
CA ARG A 57 -19.64 11.09 -8.45
C ARG A 57 -20.78 12.09 -8.51
N GLY A 58 -21.16 12.62 -7.37
CA GLY A 58 -22.14 13.70 -7.27
C GLY A 58 -21.55 15.06 -7.65
N ASP A 59 -22.40 16.05 -7.91
CA ASP A 59 -22.00 17.39 -8.33
C ASP A 59 -21.21 18.14 -7.23
N ASP A 60 -21.38 17.77 -5.97
CA ASP A 60 -20.70 18.30 -4.79
C ASP A 60 -19.44 17.52 -4.38
N GLU A 61 -19.20 16.37 -5.00
CA GLU A 61 -18.07 15.47 -4.69
C GLU A 61 -16.83 15.75 -5.54
N GLY A 62 -16.46 17.00 -5.71
CA GLY A 62 -15.32 17.46 -6.50
C GLY A 62 -15.73 18.19 -7.76
N GLY A 63 -15.03 19.28 -8.06
CA GLY A 63 -15.30 20.15 -9.20
C GLY A 63 -14.27 20.02 -10.30
N GLY A 64 -14.68 20.19 -11.53
CA GLY A 64 -13.79 20.16 -12.71
C GLY A 64 -13.84 18.81 -13.49
N PRO A 65 -12.93 18.58 -14.47
CA PRO A 65 -11.86 19.53 -14.83
C PRO A 65 -12.42 20.88 -15.25
N TYR A 66 -11.70 21.96 -14.96
CA TYR A 66 -12.07 23.32 -15.34
C TYR A 66 -11.33 23.72 -16.63
N GLU A 67 -11.93 24.57 -17.47
CA GLU A 67 -11.21 25.15 -18.61
C GLU A 67 -9.90 25.79 -18.16
N GLN A 68 -9.95 26.47 -16.99
CA GLN A 68 -8.76 26.98 -16.32
C GLN A 68 -8.85 26.79 -14.80
N LEU A 69 -7.80 26.24 -14.21
CA LEU A 69 -7.59 26.21 -12.77
C LEU A 69 -6.26 26.91 -12.45
N GLN A 70 -6.32 27.90 -11.56
CA GLN A 70 -5.14 28.63 -11.09
C GLN A 70 -4.94 28.35 -9.60
N ILE A 71 -3.75 27.89 -9.25
CA ILE A 71 -3.30 27.72 -7.85
C ILE A 71 -2.27 28.83 -7.62
N GLU A 72 -2.59 29.79 -6.78
CA GLU A 72 -1.80 31.01 -6.60
C GLU A 72 -1.02 30.96 -5.27
N ASN A 73 0.16 31.58 -5.24
CA ASN A 73 0.97 31.81 -4.03
C ASN A 73 1.42 30.55 -3.26
N VAL A 74 1.65 29.41 -3.92
CA VAL A 74 2.08 28.19 -3.25
C VAL A 74 3.61 28.05 -3.17
N MET A 75 4.08 27.38 -2.13
CA MET A 75 5.41 26.76 -2.17
C MET A 75 5.34 25.50 -3.02
N LEU A 76 6.29 25.30 -3.92
CA LEU A 76 6.34 24.15 -4.82
C LEU A 76 7.42 23.16 -4.39
N VAL A 77 7.03 21.91 -4.21
CA VAL A 77 7.90 20.73 -4.19
C VAL A 77 7.55 19.91 -5.43
N ASP A 78 8.41 19.93 -6.45
CA ASP A 78 8.06 19.45 -7.79
C ASP A 78 8.12 17.93 -7.97
N GLY A 79 8.65 17.19 -6.98
CA GLY A 79 8.79 15.72 -7.04
C GLY A 79 10.09 15.23 -7.70
N LEU A 80 10.94 16.16 -8.19
CA LEU A 80 12.19 15.83 -8.88
C LEU A 80 13.41 15.81 -7.95
N GLY A 81 13.21 15.90 -6.63
CA GLY A 81 14.29 15.98 -5.65
C GLY A 81 14.87 17.38 -5.47
N SER A 82 14.36 18.37 -6.21
CA SER A 82 14.77 19.77 -6.08
C SER A 82 14.31 20.39 -4.76
N PRO A 83 15.08 21.32 -4.17
CA PRO A 83 14.63 22.07 -2.99
C PRO A 83 13.29 22.80 -3.24
N PRO A 84 12.45 22.95 -2.20
CA PRO A 84 11.21 23.73 -2.30
C PRO A 84 11.47 25.13 -2.83
N ARG A 85 10.62 25.59 -3.74
CA ARG A 85 10.70 26.94 -4.32
C ARG A 85 9.35 27.64 -4.35
N GLY A 86 9.36 28.96 -4.24
CA GLY A 86 8.11 29.74 -4.27
C GLY A 86 8.25 31.10 -3.60
N PRO A 87 7.15 31.88 -3.51
CA PRO A 87 5.81 31.48 -4.00
C PRO A 87 5.73 31.41 -5.52
N VAL A 88 4.96 30.43 -6.02
CA VAL A 88 4.68 30.28 -7.46
C VAL A 88 3.17 30.22 -7.70
N ASP A 89 2.79 30.51 -8.95
CA ASP A 89 1.44 30.26 -9.47
C ASP A 89 1.49 29.10 -10.46
N ILE A 90 0.59 28.14 -10.31
CA ILE A 90 0.46 26.96 -11.17
C ILE A 90 -0.83 27.14 -11.97
N ASN A 91 -0.71 27.18 -13.31
CA ASN A 91 -1.85 27.25 -14.21
C ASN A 91 -2.11 25.88 -14.81
N ILE A 92 -3.34 25.46 -14.76
CA ILE A 92 -3.84 24.19 -15.27
C ILE A 92 -4.92 24.50 -16.29
N VAL A 93 -4.87 23.83 -17.43
CA VAL A 93 -5.88 23.88 -18.50
C VAL A 93 -6.43 22.47 -18.66
N ASP A 94 -7.72 22.33 -18.51
CA ASP A 94 -8.41 21.04 -18.48
C ASP A 94 -7.78 20.09 -17.43
N ASP A 95 -7.09 19.05 -17.85
CA ASP A 95 -6.44 18.07 -17.01
C ASP A 95 -4.93 18.22 -16.90
N LYS A 96 -4.31 19.27 -17.53
CA LYS A 96 -2.86 19.41 -17.66
C LYS A 96 -2.29 20.66 -17.05
N ILE A 97 -1.09 20.52 -16.48
CA ILE A 97 -0.28 21.64 -16.02
C ILE A 97 0.22 22.41 -17.24
N ALA A 98 -0.29 23.61 -17.44
CA ALA A 98 0.06 24.44 -18.58
C ALA A 98 1.32 25.29 -18.32
N SER A 99 1.46 25.87 -17.13
CA SER A 99 2.65 26.66 -16.77
C SER A 99 2.82 26.83 -15.26
N ILE A 100 4.07 27.10 -14.87
CA ILE A 100 4.47 27.43 -13.50
C ILE A 100 5.27 28.73 -13.56
N ARG A 101 4.87 29.75 -12.80
CA ARG A 101 5.50 31.07 -12.82
C ARG A 101 5.73 31.59 -11.40
N ALA A 102 6.73 32.44 -11.21
CA ALA A 102 6.87 33.15 -9.94
C ALA A 102 5.62 33.97 -9.66
N SER A 103 5.10 33.88 -8.44
CA SER A 103 3.92 34.69 -8.06
C SER A 103 4.27 36.17 -7.98
N ARG A 104 3.36 36.98 -8.46
CA ARG A 104 3.50 38.47 -8.40
C ARG A 104 2.85 39.06 -7.15
N GLY A 105 2.39 38.21 -6.23
CA GLY A 105 1.55 38.61 -5.11
C GLY A 105 0.09 38.73 -5.53
N SER A 106 -0.83 38.19 -4.72
CA SER A 106 -2.26 38.30 -5.01
C SER A 106 -2.72 39.74 -4.86
N SER A 107 -3.30 40.31 -5.93
CA SER A 107 -4.03 41.57 -5.88
C SER A 107 -5.49 41.40 -5.39
N SER A 108 -5.93 40.16 -5.16
CA SER A 108 -7.28 39.84 -4.70
C SER A 108 -7.21 38.84 -3.54
N ALA A 109 -7.05 39.33 -2.33
CA ALA A 109 -7.17 38.52 -1.13
C ALA A 109 -8.55 37.83 -1.11
N GLY A 110 -8.53 36.49 -1.12
CA GLY A 110 -9.62 35.70 -0.57
C GLY A 110 -10.69 35.15 -1.49
N SER A 111 -10.55 35.08 -2.81
CA SER A 111 -11.58 34.44 -3.62
C SER A 111 -11.19 33.07 -4.14
N ASN A 112 -11.65 32.01 -3.48
CA ASN A 112 -11.78 30.68 -4.07
C ASN A 112 -12.95 30.64 -5.08
N ALA A 113 -13.13 31.71 -5.84
CA ALA A 113 -14.27 31.92 -6.74
C ALA A 113 -14.02 31.26 -8.10
N VAL A 114 -15.11 30.85 -8.75
CA VAL A 114 -15.14 30.60 -10.20
C VAL A 114 -15.67 31.88 -10.86
N SER A 115 -14.88 32.47 -11.72
CA SER A 115 -15.29 33.61 -12.56
C SER A 115 -14.79 33.37 -13.97
N ASP A 116 -15.61 33.63 -14.96
CA ASP A 116 -15.26 33.53 -16.39
C ASP A 116 -14.70 32.15 -16.78
N GLY A 117 -15.27 31.04 -16.23
CA GLY A 117 -14.77 29.67 -16.47
C GLY A 117 -13.47 29.34 -15.75
N THR A 118 -12.86 30.26 -15.02
CA THR A 118 -11.61 30.06 -14.26
C THR A 118 -11.90 29.79 -12.80
N ARG A 119 -11.43 28.62 -12.31
CA ARG A 119 -11.37 28.32 -10.88
C ARG A 119 -10.05 28.84 -10.31
N ARG A 120 -10.11 29.57 -9.19
CA ARG A 120 -8.90 30.01 -8.46
C ARG A 120 -8.84 29.37 -7.08
N ILE A 121 -7.63 28.98 -6.67
CA ILE A 121 -7.32 28.49 -5.32
C ILE A 121 -6.20 29.36 -4.77
N ASP A 122 -6.48 30.11 -3.70
CA ASP A 122 -5.44 30.80 -2.94
C ASP A 122 -4.65 29.77 -2.13
N GLY A 123 -3.41 29.58 -2.51
CA GLY A 123 -2.47 28.66 -1.88
C GLY A 123 -1.52 29.31 -0.86
N ALA A 124 -1.79 30.56 -0.45
CA ALA A 124 -0.95 31.23 0.55
C ALA A 124 -0.80 30.39 1.82
N GLY A 125 0.47 30.12 2.20
CA GLY A 125 0.79 29.24 3.32
C GLY A 125 0.61 27.74 3.07
N MET A 126 0.34 27.35 1.82
CA MET A 126 0.29 25.95 1.41
C MET A 126 1.54 25.55 0.62
N THR A 127 1.79 24.24 0.60
CA THR A 127 2.78 23.60 -0.28
C THR A 127 2.04 22.75 -1.31
N ALA A 128 2.37 22.92 -2.58
CA ALA A 128 1.95 22.07 -3.69
C ALA A 128 2.98 20.96 -3.89
N MET A 129 2.50 19.73 -3.97
CA MET A 129 3.30 18.53 -4.24
C MET A 129 2.64 17.70 -5.33
N PRO A 130 3.37 16.83 -6.07
CA PRO A 130 2.72 15.87 -6.97
C PRO A 130 1.75 14.99 -6.20
N GLY A 131 0.69 14.55 -6.86
CA GLY A 131 -0.20 13.53 -6.33
C GLY A 131 0.58 12.25 -6.00
N PHE A 132 0.31 11.68 -4.84
CA PHE A 132 1.01 10.48 -4.37
C PHE A 132 0.57 9.24 -5.14
N ILE A 133 1.50 8.29 -5.25
CA ILE A 133 1.31 7.00 -5.91
C ILE A 133 1.51 5.90 -4.88
N ASP A 134 0.43 5.22 -4.49
CA ASP A 134 0.53 4.02 -3.66
C ASP A 134 0.87 2.83 -4.55
N ALA A 135 2.15 2.46 -4.55
CA ALA A 135 2.69 1.42 -5.42
C ALA A 135 2.32 -0.01 -4.98
N HIS A 136 1.68 -0.18 -3.82
CA HIS A 136 1.16 -1.45 -3.34
C HIS A 136 -0.11 -1.24 -2.54
N SER A 137 -1.24 -1.45 -3.16
CA SER A 137 -2.55 -1.23 -2.55
C SER A 137 -3.55 -2.34 -2.89
N HIS A 138 -4.61 -2.42 -2.09
CA HIS A 138 -5.75 -3.30 -2.27
C HIS A 138 -7.06 -2.54 -2.05
N ILE A 139 -8.02 -2.65 -2.97
CA ILE A 139 -9.38 -2.10 -2.79
C ILE A 139 -10.19 -3.09 -1.94
N GLY A 140 -9.74 -3.34 -0.72
CA GLY A 140 -10.28 -4.39 0.14
C GLY A 140 -9.86 -5.81 -0.26
N THR A 141 -10.27 -6.78 0.54
CA THR A 141 -9.99 -8.21 0.32
C THR A 141 -11.21 -9.05 0.68
N PRO A 142 -11.46 -10.17 -0.02
CA PRO A 142 -12.53 -11.11 0.34
C PRO A 142 -12.44 -11.61 1.79
N GLY A 143 -11.21 -11.73 2.35
CA GLY A 143 -10.99 -12.14 3.74
C GLY A 143 -11.71 -11.27 4.77
N GLN A 144 -11.93 -9.98 4.48
CA GLN A 144 -12.70 -9.09 5.34
C GLN A 144 -14.15 -9.57 5.54
N GLY A 145 -14.72 -10.26 4.55
CA GLY A 145 -16.05 -10.83 4.61
C GLY A 145 -16.27 -11.89 5.68
N LEU A 146 -15.19 -12.39 6.29
CA LEU A 146 -15.27 -13.31 7.45
C LEU A 146 -15.55 -12.59 8.76
N ALA A 147 -15.23 -11.30 8.84
CA ALA A 147 -15.43 -10.47 10.02
C ALA A 147 -16.70 -9.60 9.94
N GLY A 148 -17.29 -9.48 8.75
CA GLY A 148 -18.46 -8.65 8.47
C GLY A 148 -18.55 -8.27 7.00
N PRO A 149 -19.32 -7.25 6.63
CA PRO A 149 -19.35 -6.76 5.25
C PRO A 149 -17.96 -6.36 4.76
N VAL A 150 -17.63 -6.75 3.52
CA VAL A 150 -16.38 -6.32 2.87
C VAL A 150 -16.39 -4.80 2.72
N THR A 151 -15.24 -4.19 2.91
CA THR A 151 -15.08 -2.72 2.85
C THR A 151 -15.59 -2.15 1.51
N PRO A 152 -16.50 -1.17 1.52
CA PRO A 152 -17.00 -0.53 0.31
C PRO A 152 -15.89 0.21 -0.45
N PRO A 153 -15.84 0.15 -1.79
CA PRO A 153 -14.79 0.83 -2.56
C PRO A 153 -14.82 2.35 -2.40
N GLU A 154 -15.99 2.96 -2.31
CA GLU A 154 -16.13 4.41 -2.08
C GLU A 154 -15.41 4.87 -0.81
N TYR A 155 -15.55 4.14 0.29
CA TYR A 155 -14.87 4.44 1.55
C TYR A 155 -13.35 4.42 1.38
N VAL A 156 -12.82 3.42 0.69
CA VAL A 156 -11.37 3.29 0.43
C VAL A 156 -10.87 4.43 -0.45
N PHE A 157 -11.59 4.74 -1.52
CA PHE A 157 -11.23 5.79 -2.46
C PHE A 157 -11.22 7.18 -1.83
N LYS A 158 -12.24 7.49 -1.01
CA LYS A 158 -12.33 8.76 -0.28
C LYS A 158 -11.17 8.91 0.71
N LEU A 159 -10.78 7.83 1.41
CA LEU A 159 -9.62 7.85 2.30
C LEU A 159 -8.32 8.07 1.53
N TRP A 160 -8.11 7.44 0.38
CA TRP A 160 -6.92 7.66 -0.43
C TRP A 160 -6.82 9.11 -0.92
N LEU A 161 -7.89 9.63 -1.54
CA LEU A 161 -7.90 11.02 -2.01
C LEU A 161 -7.76 12.03 -0.87
N ALA A 162 -8.35 11.75 0.29
CA ALA A 162 -8.21 12.63 1.47
C ALA A 162 -6.77 12.73 2.01
N HIS A 163 -5.90 11.79 1.61
CA HIS A 163 -4.47 11.77 1.96
C HIS A 163 -3.56 12.07 0.76
N GLY A 164 -4.12 12.62 -0.32
CA GLY A 164 -3.32 13.06 -1.47
C GLY A 164 -2.92 11.95 -2.45
N ILE A 165 -3.42 10.73 -2.29
CA ILE A 165 -3.12 9.62 -3.18
C ILE A 165 -3.99 9.74 -4.43
N THR A 166 -3.36 10.04 -5.57
CA THR A 166 -4.04 10.24 -6.87
C THR A 166 -3.92 9.04 -7.79
N THR A 167 -3.01 8.12 -7.49
CA THR A 167 -2.80 6.89 -8.25
C THR A 167 -2.52 5.72 -7.31
N VAL A 168 -3.11 4.57 -7.59
CA VAL A 168 -2.88 3.33 -6.84
C VAL A 168 -2.58 2.18 -7.80
N ARG A 169 -1.57 1.37 -7.47
CA ARG A 169 -1.35 0.08 -8.11
C ARG A 169 -2.09 -0.99 -7.30
N GLU A 170 -3.24 -1.43 -7.82
CA GLU A 170 -4.04 -2.50 -7.21
C GLU A 170 -3.40 -3.84 -7.51
N VAL A 171 -2.59 -4.33 -6.58
CA VAL A 171 -1.78 -5.52 -6.76
C VAL A 171 -2.53 -6.80 -6.40
N GLY A 172 -3.32 -7.28 -7.35
CA GLY A 172 -3.96 -8.58 -7.21
C GLY A 172 -5.43 -8.64 -7.57
N SER A 173 -6.11 -7.49 -7.65
CA SER A 173 -7.53 -7.42 -8.01
C SER A 173 -8.38 -8.38 -7.18
N GLY A 174 -8.27 -8.26 -5.83
CA GLY A 174 -8.86 -9.20 -4.88
C GLY A 174 -10.36 -9.43 -5.03
N MET A 175 -11.11 -8.45 -5.56
CA MET A 175 -12.54 -8.55 -5.87
C MET A 175 -12.81 -9.07 -7.30
N GLY A 176 -11.78 -9.46 -8.02
CA GLY A 176 -11.83 -9.91 -9.41
C GLY A 176 -11.38 -8.85 -10.41
N LEU A 177 -10.66 -9.30 -11.44
CA LEU A 177 -10.05 -8.41 -12.42
C LEU A 177 -11.09 -7.53 -13.15
N ALA A 178 -12.23 -8.11 -13.55
CA ALA A 178 -13.26 -7.36 -14.27
C ALA A 178 -13.85 -6.22 -13.41
N TRP A 179 -14.07 -6.48 -12.12
CA TRP A 179 -14.55 -5.48 -11.16
C TRP A 179 -13.52 -4.33 -10.98
N THR A 180 -12.24 -4.67 -10.85
CA THR A 180 -11.16 -3.68 -10.72
C THR A 180 -10.97 -2.86 -11.99
N VAL A 181 -11.03 -3.48 -13.16
CA VAL A 181 -10.93 -2.80 -14.46
C VAL A 181 -12.11 -1.85 -14.70
N ASP A 182 -13.33 -2.22 -14.28
CA ASP A 182 -14.48 -1.31 -14.37
C ASP A 182 -14.28 -0.06 -13.50
N HIS A 183 -13.80 -0.23 -12.26
CA HIS A 183 -13.49 0.92 -11.40
C HIS A 183 -12.35 1.78 -11.96
N ALA A 184 -11.31 1.15 -12.53
CA ALA A 184 -10.22 1.87 -13.19
C ALA A 184 -10.73 2.75 -14.34
N ARG A 185 -11.57 2.18 -15.21
CA ARG A 185 -12.20 2.91 -16.33
C ARG A 185 -13.10 4.05 -15.83
N ARG A 186 -13.98 3.80 -14.86
CA ARG A 186 -14.89 4.83 -14.31
C ARG A 186 -14.14 5.93 -13.59
N SER A 187 -13.02 5.61 -12.92
CA SER A 187 -12.14 6.61 -12.33
C SER A 187 -11.46 7.47 -13.39
N GLU A 188 -10.94 6.88 -14.46
CA GLU A 188 -10.30 7.61 -15.56
C GLU A 188 -11.29 8.55 -16.26
N GLU A 189 -12.54 8.12 -16.41
CA GLU A 189 -13.62 8.93 -16.96
C GLU A 189 -14.16 9.99 -15.98
N GLY A 190 -13.62 10.11 -14.76
CA GLY A 190 -14.08 11.03 -13.72
C GLY A 190 -15.50 10.75 -13.21
N LYS A 191 -16.03 9.54 -13.45
CA LYS A 191 -17.40 9.13 -13.10
C LYS A 191 -17.59 8.72 -11.65
N ILE A 192 -16.51 8.45 -10.93
CA ILE A 192 -16.51 8.09 -9.52
C ILE A 192 -15.47 8.90 -8.76
N VAL A 193 -15.65 9.05 -7.46
CA VAL A 193 -14.66 9.64 -6.55
C VAL A 193 -13.58 8.60 -6.27
N ALA A 194 -12.51 8.58 -7.06
CA ALA A 194 -11.46 7.58 -6.93
C ALA A 194 -10.10 8.09 -7.46
N PRO A 195 -8.96 7.60 -6.92
CA PRO A 195 -7.67 7.75 -7.57
C PRO A 195 -7.62 7.01 -8.90
N ARG A 196 -6.63 7.25 -9.75
CA ARG A 196 -6.30 6.39 -10.90
C ARG A 196 -5.94 5.01 -10.39
N ILE A 197 -6.50 3.96 -10.99
CA ILE A 197 -6.31 2.58 -10.56
C ILE A 197 -5.56 1.82 -11.64
N ILE A 198 -4.46 1.18 -11.28
CA ILE A 198 -3.64 0.35 -12.17
C ILE A 198 -3.89 -1.12 -11.80
N PRO A 199 -4.75 -1.86 -12.54
CA PRO A 199 -5.18 -3.19 -12.16
C PRO A 199 -4.12 -4.25 -12.51
N TYR A 200 -3.62 -4.97 -11.50
CA TYR A 200 -2.79 -6.14 -11.65
C TYR A 200 -3.61 -7.40 -11.35
N SER A 201 -3.40 -8.46 -12.13
CA SER A 201 -4.06 -9.74 -11.90
C SER A 201 -3.15 -10.67 -11.09
N MET A 202 -3.72 -11.39 -10.11
CA MET A 202 -3.00 -12.38 -9.32
C MET A 202 -2.70 -13.61 -10.18
N PHE A 203 -1.43 -14.04 -10.20
CA PHE A 203 -1.01 -15.28 -10.85
C PHE A 203 -1.39 -16.49 -9.98
N PRO A 204 -2.03 -17.54 -10.54
CA PRO A 204 -2.51 -18.69 -9.75
C PRO A 204 -1.41 -19.59 -9.17
N GLY A 205 -0.16 -19.21 -9.31
CA GLY A 205 0.97 -19.91 -8.69
C GLY A 205 1.15 -21.33 -9.22
N ARG A 206 1.25 -22.30 -8.30
CA ARG A 206 1.56 -23.71 -8.62
C ARG A 206 0.50 -24.45 -9.44
N GLN A 207 -0.69 -23.85 -9.65
CA GLN A 207 -1.73 -24.47 -10.51
C GLN A 207 -1.40 -24.33 -12.00
N ILE A 208 -0.62 -23.32 -12.35
CA ILE A 208 -0.13 -23.15 -13.73
C ILE A 208 1.28 -23.71 -13.79
N VAL A 209 1.43 -24.82 -14.48
CA VAL A 209 2.69 -25.54 -14.64
C VAL A 209 3.20 -25.40 -16.07
N GLY A 210 4.47 -25.04 -16.18
CA GLY A 210 5.21 -24.94 -17.44
C GLY A 210 5.02 -23.63 -18.21
N ASP A 211 5.97 -23.37 -19.09
CA ASP A 211 6.11 -22.15 -19.88
C ASP A 211 4.86 -21.80 -20.70
N LYS A 212 4.36 -22.75 -21.51
CA LYS A 212 3.23 -22.50 -22.42
C LYS A 212 1.95 -22.07 -21.69
N ALA A 213 1.66 -22.71 -20.55
CA ALA A 213 0.47 -22.42 -19.77
C ALA A 213 0.60 -21.03 -19.10
N ALA A 214 1.76 -20.70 -18.55
CA ALA A 214 2.06 -19.42 -17.95
C ALA A 214 1.89 -18.26 -18.97
N ARG A 215 2.52 -18.36 -20.15
CA ARG A 215 2.37 -17.36 -21.23
C ARG A 215 0.93 -17.23 -21.72
N LYS A 216 0.21 -18.34 -21.89
CA LYS A 216 -1.21 -18.31 -22.26
C LYS A 216 -2.04 -17.54 -21.23
N TRP A 217 -1.78 -17.75 -19.95
CA TRP A 217 -2.46 -17.05 -18.87
C TRP A 217 -2.19 -15.54 -18.91
N VAL A 218 -0.91 -15.10 -19.04
CA VAL A 218 -0.55 -13.68 -19.14
C VAL A 218 -1.29 -13.00 -20.29
N ARG A 219 -1.30 -13.62 -21.48
CA ARG A 219 -2.06 -13.10 -22.63
C ARG A 219 -3.56 -12.98 -22.35
N ALA A 220 -4.12 -13.95 -21.62
CA ALA A 220 -5.55 -13.94 -21.28
C ALA A 220 -5.91 -12.79 -20.34
N VAL A 221 -5.11 -12.54 -19.28
CA VAL A 221 -5.40 -11.43 -18.34
C VAL A 221 -5.13 -10.07 -18.99
N LYS A 222 -4.13 -9.94 -19.88
CA LYS A 222 -3.93 -8.72 -20.69
C LYS A 222 -5.19 -8.37 -21.50
N LYS A 223 -5.80 -9.35 -22.18
CA LYS A 223 -7.04 -9.16 -22.95
C LYS A 223 -8.22 -8.73 -22.08
N LYS A 224 -8.21 -9.09 -20.78
CA LYS A 224 -9.23 -8.70 -19.81
C LYS A 224 -8.96 -7.33 -19.17
N GLY A 225 -7.89 -6.63 -19.56
CA GLY A 225 -7.58 -5.28 -19.13
C GLY A 225 -6.56 -5.18 -17.99
N ALA A 226 -5.90 -6.28 -17.59
CA ALA A 226 -4.80 -6.19 -16.64
C ALA A 226 -3.64 -5.38 -17.22
N GLN A 227 -3.10 -4.46 -16.42
CA GLN A 227 -1.91 -3.67 -16.75
C GLN A 227 -0.64 -4.31 -16.17
N GLY A 228 -0.79 -5.24 -15.26
CA GLY A 228 0.31 -6.00 -14.68
C GLY A 228 -0.12 -7.33 -14.07
N VAL A 229 0.87 -8.03 -13.53
CA VAL A 229 0.72 -9.34 -12.91
C VAL A 229 1.33 -9.32 -11.50
N LYS A 230 0.58 -9.78 -10.50
CA LYS A 230 1.05 -10.04 -9.14
C LYS A 230 1.36 -11.51 -8.95
N LEU A 231 2.53 -11.81 -8.40
CA LEU A 231 2.98 -13.17 -8.10
C LEU A 231 3.15 -13.37 -6.59
N ARG A 232 2.86 -14.57 -6.11
CA ARG A 232 3.16 -15.02 -4.74
C ARG A 232 4.06 -16.24 -4.69
N GLY A 233 4.14 -16.97 -5.78
CA GLY A 233 4.94 -18.18 -5.92
C GLY A 233 4.60 -18.91 -7.21
N GLY A 234 5.29 -20.01 -7.48
CA GLY A 234 5.12 -20.83 -8.67
C GLY A 234 6.36 -21.69 -8.91
N THR A 235 6.35 -22.50 -9.97
CA THR A 235 7.57 -23.15 -10.42
C THR A 235 8.50 -22.13 -11.07
N ARG A 236 9.81 -22.28 -10.95
CA ARG A 236 10.80 -21.38 -11.54
C ARG A 236 10.53 -21.17 -13.05
N GLU A 237 10.23 -22.24 -13.78
CA GLU A 237 9.91 -22.18 -15.20
C GLU A 237 8.69 -21.30 -15.50
N ALA A 238 7.60 -21.46 -14.72
CA ALA A 238 6.40 -20.66 -14.88
C ALA A 238 6.64 -19.18 -14.54
N LEU A 239 7.38 -18.88 -13.46
CA LEU A 239 7.69 -17.51 -13.06
C LEU A 239 8.51 -16.78 -14.14
N VAL A 240 9.58 -17.40 -14.64
CA VAL A 240 10.41 -16.85 -15.72
C VAL A 240 9.56 -16.59 -16.97
N ALA A 241 8.67 -17.53 -17.31
CA ALA A 241 7.78 -17.37 -18.47
C ALA A 241 6.76 -16.22 -18.28
N VAL A 242 6.27 -16.01 -17.06
CA VAL A 242 5.39 -14.86 -16.72
C VAL A 242 6.14 -13.55 -16.89
N TYR A 243 7.34 -13.41 -16.35
CA TYR A 243 8.13 -12.17 -16.43
C TYR A 243 8.44 -11.82 -17.90
N ASP A 244 8.94 -12.78 -18.66
CA ASP A 244 9.27 -12.58 -20.08
C ASP A 244 8.03 -12.22 -20.91
N GLU A 245 6.90 -12.91 -20.73
CA GLU A 245 5.69 -12.64 -21.49
C GLU A 245 5.03 -11.30 -21.09
N ALA A 246 5.03 -10.97 -19.80
CA ALA A 246 4.53 -9.70 -19.31
C ALA A 246 5.32 -8.54 -19.91
N LYS A 247 6.65 -8.62 -19.88
CA LYS A 247 7.55 -7.63 -20.51
C LYS A 247 7.27 -7.43 -21.99
N LYS A 248 7.11 -8.53 -22.77
CA LYS A 248 6.77 -8.48 -24.19
C LYS A 248 5.44 -7.78 -24.48
N LEU A 249 4.51 -7.84 -23.53
CA LEU A 249 3.18 -7.23 -23.65
C LEU A 249 3.08 -5.83 -23.01
N GLY A 250 4.20 -5.26 -22.53
CA GLY A 250 4.21 -3.99 -21.84
C GLY A 250 3.36 -4.02 -20.55
N MET A 251 3.44 -5.12 -19.81
CA MET A 251 2.78 -5.30 -18.50
C MET A 251 3.82 -5.29 -17.40
N GLY A 252 3.51 -4.62 -16.28
CA GLY A 252 4.35 -4.67 -15.10
C GLY A 252 4.24 -5.99 -14.34
N THR A 253 5.26 -6.31 -13.55
CA THR A 253 5.32 -7.49 -12.69
C THR A 253 5.66 -7.12 -11.26
N ALA A 254 4.94 -7.70 -10.29
CA ALA A 254 5.14 -7.48 -8.86
C ALA A 254 5.14 -8.82 -8.13
N SER A 255 6.08 -9.06 -7.23
CA SER A 255 6.12 -10.32 -6.49
C SER A 255 6.17 -10.13 -4.99
N HIS A 256 5.19 -10.73 -4.29
CA HIS A 256 5.32 -11.10 -2.89
C HIS A 256 5.94 -12.49 -2.83
N HIS A 257 7.22 -12.60 -2.52
CA HIS A 257 7.85 -13.91 -2.45
C HIS A 257 7.27 -14.73 -1.30
N ASP A 258 6.83 -15.93 -1.63
CA ASP A 258 6.27 -16.87 -0.64
C ASP A 258 7.40 -17.49 0.18
N GLN A 259 7.31 -17.44 1.51
CA GLN A 259 8.29 -18.04 2.41
C GLN A 259 8.59 -19.51 2.09
N ASN A 260 7.60 -20.24 1.57
CA ASN A 260 7.75 -21.63 1.13
C ASN A 260 8.38 -21.80 -0.26
N GLY A 261 8.61 -20.70 -0.96
CA GLY A 261 9.13 -20.69 -2.33
C GLY A 261 10.52 -20.09 -2.48
N VAL A 262 10.95 -19.26 -1.51
CA VAL A 262 12.19 -18.49 -1.60
C VAL A 262 13.46 -19.31 -1.67
N TYR A 263 13.44 -20.57 -1.25
CA TYR A 263 14.58 -21.48 -1.42
C TYR A 263 14.80 -21.93 -2.87
N HIS A 264 13.77 -21.81 -3.72
CA HIS A 264 13.86 -22.08 -5.16
C HIS A 264 14.10 -20.84 -5.97
N VAL A 265 13.46 -19.72 -5.59
CA VAL A 265 13.49 -18.43 -6.29
C VAL A 265 13.42 -17.33 -5.25
N ASN A 266 14.56 -16.79 -4.88
CA ASN A 266 14.67 -15.66 -3.97
C ASN A 266 14.56 -14.32 -4.73
N ALA A 267 14.73 -13.20 -4.05
CA ALA A 267 14.61 -11.87 -4.65
C ALA A 267 15.60 -11.65 -5.79
N LEU A 268 16.85 -12.05 -5.61
CA LEU A 268 17.90 -11.90 -6.63
C LEU A 268 17.66 -12.80 -7.85
N ASP A 269 17.19 -14.03 -7.65
CA ASP A 269 16.78 -14.91 -8.74
C ASP A 269 15.66 -14.33 -9.59
N SER A 270 14.67 -13.69 -8.93
CA SER A 270 13.55 -13.04 -9.59
C SER A 270 13.99 -11.80 -10.37
N ALA A 271 14.88 -10.98 -9.80
CA ALA A 271 15.46 -9.83 -10.47
C ALA A 271 16.23 -10.26 -11.73
N ARG A 272 17.09 -11.29 -11.64
CA ARG A 272 17.80 -11.90 -12.78
C ARG A 272 16.85 -12.40 -13.88
N ALA A 273 15.68 -12.88 -13.48
CA ALA A 273 14.66 -13.39 -14.40
C ALA A 273 13.80 -12.27 -15.02
N GLY A 274 13.96 -11.00 -14.60
CA GLY A 274 13.29 -9.85 -15.18
C GLY A 274 12.01 -9.42 -14.46
N LEU A 275 11.88 -9.71 -13.15
CA LEU A 275 10.84 -9.13 -12.31
C LEU A 275 11.08 -7.63 -12.14
N ASP A 276 10.04 -6.78 -12.30
CA ASP A 276 10.18 -5.32 -12.20
C ASP A 276 10.22 -4.84 -10.75
N SER A 277 9.38 -5.39 -9.87
CA SER A 277 9.38 -5.02 -8.45
C SER A 277 9.14 -6.17 -7.51
N MET A 278 9.85 -6.15 -6.39
CA MET A 278 9.49 -6.98 -5.26
C MET A 278 8.77 -6.17 -4.18
N GLU A 279 7.82 -6.84 -3.59
CA GLU A 279 6.99 -6.32 -2.52
C GLU A 279 7.49 -6.86 -1.17
N HIS A 280 7.44 -6.03 -0.14
CA HIS A 280 7.86 -6.42 1.21
C HIS A 280 9.37 -6.77 1.28
N TRP A 281 9.72 -7.97 1.80
CA TRP A 281 11.11 -8.31 2.07
C TRP A 281 11.47 -9.80 1.98
N TYR A 282 10.47 -10.71 1.94
CA TYR A 282 10.76 -12.14 1.80
C TYR A 282 11.52 -12.41 0.50
N GLY A 283 12.59 -13.19 0.60
CA GLY A 283 13.49 -13.42 -0.51
C GLY A 283 14.75 -12.54 -0.50
N LEU A 284 14.75 -11.40 0.21
CA LEU A 284 15.96 -10.58 0.40
C LEU A 284 16.95 -11.22 1.38
N PRO A 285 16.54 -11.60 2.63
CA PRO A 285 17.44 -12.29 3.53
C PRO A 285 17.98 -13.59 2.92
N GLU A 286 17.14 -14.31 2.19
CA GLU A 286 17.53 -15.57 1.54
C GLU A 286 18.55 -15.38 0.41
N ALA A 287 18.50 -14.26 -0.30
CA ALA A 287 19.54 -13.89 -1.26
C ALA A 287 20.87 -13.55 -0.58
N LEU A 288 20.84 -13.20 0.71
CA LEU A 288 21.99 -12.83 1.52
C LEU A 288 22.51 -13.97 2.42
N PHE A 289 21.97 -15.18 2.33
CA PHE A 289 22.50 -16.32 3.07
C PHE A 289 23.86 -16.74 2.50
N THR A 290 24.82 -17.04 3.40
CA THR A 290 26.19 -17.41 3.02
C THR A 290 26.47 -18.92 3.14
N ASP A 291 25.81 -19.59 4.07
CA ASP A 291 26.07 -20.97 4.45
C ASP A 291 24.88 -21.91 4.18
N ARG A 292 23.80 -21.36 3.65
CA ARG A 292 22.53 -22.08 3.43
C ARG A 292 21.70 -21.46 2.30
N THR A 293 20.68 -22.19 1.84
CA THR A 293 19.65 -21.71 0.90
C THR A 293 18.25 -21.79 1.50
N ILE A 294 18.10 -22.46 2.65
CA ILE A 294 16.83 -22.65 3.35
C ILE A 294 16.91 -21.93 4.68
N GLN A 295 15.84 -21.25 5.04
CA GLN A 295 15.71 -20.60 6.36
C GLN A 295 15.88 -21.63 7.48
N HIS A 296 16.52 -21.23 8.55
CA HIS A 296 16.62 -22.03 9.76
C HIS A 296 15.44 -21.73 10.68
N TYR A 297 14.54 -22.70 10.78
CA TYR A 297 13.42 -22.68 11.72
C TYR A 297 13.57 -23.79 12.76
N PRO A 298 12.90 -23.70 13.93
CA PRO A 298 12.83 -24.80 14.89
C PRO A 298 12.32 -26.09 14.22
N PRO A 299 12.80 -27.27 14.65
CA PRO A 299 12.41 -28.55 14.04
C PRO A 299 10.90 -28.82 14.03
N GLU A 300 10.18 -28.31 15.03
CA GLU A 300 8.73 -28.41 15.19
C GLU A 300 7.94 -27.32 14.46
N TYR A 301 8.61 -26.43 13.73
CA TYR A 301 8.00 -25.29 13.05
C TYR A 301 6.83 -25.69 12.15
N ASN A 302 5.68 -25.06 12.37
CA ASN A 302 4.48 -25.25 11.58
C ASN A 302 4.17 -23.99 10.74
N TYR A 303 4.47 -24.03 9.46
CA TYR A 303 4.20 -22.95 8.53
C TYR A 303 2.70 -22.56 8.42
N ALA A 304 1.80 -23.51 8.68
CA ALA A 304 0.35 -23.25 8.62
C ALA A 304 -0.17 -22.47 9.84
N ASP A 305 0.59 -22.43 10.92
CA ASP A 305 0.31 -21.61 12.09
C ASP A 305 0.84 -20.18 11.86
N GLU A 306 -0.06 -19.22 11.64
CA GLU A 306 0.33 -17.83 11.39
C GLU A 306 1.05 -17.17 12.56
N GLN A 307 0.69 -17.50 13.79
CA GLN A 307 1.38 -16.98 14.98
C GLN A 307 2.85 -17.34 14.93
N TRP A 308 3.12 -18.62 14.70
CA TRP A 308 4.48 -19.11 14.63
C TRP A 308 5.23 -18.64 13.39
N ARG A 309 4.55 -18.69 12.23
CA ARG A 309 5.12 -18.26 10.95
C ARG A 309 5.64 -16.82 11.02
N PHE A 310 4.84 -15.91 11.54
CA PHE A 310 5.25 -14.51 11.64
C PHE A 310 6.19 -14.24 12.81
N ALA A 311 6.11 -14.97 13.92
CA ALA A 311 7.10 -14.88 14.99
C ALA A 311 8.50 -15.26 14.49
N GLU A 312 8.64 -16.36 13.76
CA GLU A 312 9.92 -16.80 13.19
C GLU A 312 10.38 -15.92 12.03
N ALA A 313 9.48 -15.33 11.25
CA ALA A 313 9.84 -14.37 10.22
C ALA A 313 10.62 -13.17 10.79
N GLY A 314 10.34 -12.76 12.01
CA GLY A 314 11.08 -11.72 12.73
C GLY A 314 12.56 -12.04 13.02
N ARG A 315 13.03 -13.25 12.66
CA ARG A 315 14.41 -13.71 12.87
C ARG A 315 15.18 -13.95 11.57
N LEU A 316 14.56 -13.71 10.41
CA LEU A 316 15.17 -14.06 9.11
C LEU A 316 16.34 -13.15 8.72
N TRP A 317 16.24 -11.86 8.93
CA TRP A 317 17.33 -10.92 8.65
C TRP A 317 18.57 -11.15 9.53
N LEU A 318 18.41 -11.82 10.68
CA LEU A 318 19.53 -12.20 11.55
C LEU A 318 20.30 -13.41 11.00
N GLN A 319 19.75 -14.13 10.03
CA GLN A 319 20.38 -15.25 9.34
C GLN A 319 21.12 -14.81 8.07
N ALA A 320 20.87 -13.59 7.60
CA ALA A 320 21.53 -12.98 6.44
C ALA A 320 22.98 -12.59 6.76
N ALA A 321 23.78 -12.38 5.72
CA ALA A 321 25.11 -11.80 5.82
C ALA A 321 25.08 -10.50 6.62
N GLU A 322 26.14 -10.24 7.38
CA GLU A 322 26.25 -8.98 8.13
C GLU A 322 26.29 -7.77 7.19
N PRO A 323 25.60 -6.67 7.53
CA PRO A 323 25.64 -5.44 6.77
C PRO A 323 27.10 -4.99 6.50
N GLY A 324 27.37 -4.61 5.24
CA GLY A 324 28.70 -4.18 4.81
C GLY A 324 29.70 -5.33 4.56
N SER A 325 29.34 -6.61 4.78
CA SER A 325 30.19 -7.74 4.41
C SER A 325 30.31 -7.86 2.88
N GLN A 326 31.31 -8.62 2.40
CA GLN A 326 31.56 -8.79 0.98
C GLN A 326 30.30 -9.34 0.26
N HIS A 327 29.68 -10.40 0.77
CA HIS A 327 28.49 -10.99 0.17
C HIS A 327 27.30 -10.03 0.14
N TRP A 328 27.08 -9.24 1.22
CA TRP A 328 26.08 -8.18 1.25
C TRP A 328 26.28 -7.16 0.13
N GLN A 329 27.55 -6.71 -0.06
CA GLN A 329 27.89 -5.74 -1.10
C GLN A 329 27.74 -6.34 -2.52
N GLU A 330 28.11 -7.60 -2.72
CA GLU A 330 27.96 -8.30 -4.01
C GLU A 330 26.49 -8.42 -4.42
N VAL A 331 25.61 -8.86 -3.52
CA VAL A 331 24.17 -8.95 -3.77
C VAL A 331 23.58 -7.56 -4.05
N MET A 332 23.95 -6.57 -3.24
CA MET A 332 23.50 -5.18 -3.44
C MET A 332 23.92 -4.65 -4.81
N ALA A 333 25.17 -4.81 -5.19
CA ALA A 333 25.70 -4.33 -6.47
C ALA A 333 24.99 -5.02 -7.66
N GLU A 334 24.72 -6.31 -7.55
CA GLU A 334 24.02 -7.04 -8.61
C GLU A 334 22.55 -6.59 -8.73
N MET A 335 21.83 -6.42 -7.60
CA MET A 335 20.46 -5.90 -7.63
C MET A 335 20.38 -4.50 -8.25
N LEU A 336 21.36 -3.62 -7.95
CA LEU A 336 21.45 -2.29 -8.56
C LEU A 336 21.66 -2.36 -10.07
N ALA A 337 22.49 -3.31 -10.54
CA ALA A 337 22.76 -3.49 -11.97
C ALA A 337 21.55 -4.04 -12.75
N LEU A 338 20.56 -4.66 -12.09
CA LEU A 338 19.37 -5.25 -12.70
C LEU A 338 18.18 -4.27 -12.79
N ASP A 339 18.34 -3.00 -12.40
CA ASP A 339 17.27 -1.98 -12.36
C ASP A 339 15.98 -2.47 -11.68
N PHE A 340 16.14 -3.08 -10.53
CA PHE A 340 15.08 -3.73 -9.78
C PHE A 340 14.45 -2.76 -8.78
N THR A 341 13.13 -2.71 -8.69
CA THR A 341 12.44 -1.80 -7.77
C THR A 341 12.07 -2.49 -6.45
N LEU A 342 12.37 -1.85 -5.33
CA LEU A 342 11.87 -2.27 -4.02
C LEU A 342 10.61 -1.48 -3.64
N VAL A 343 9.56 -2.19 -3.24
CA VAL A 343 8.35 -1.63 -2.64
C VAL A 343 8.23 -2.20 -1.23
N PRO A 344 8.89 -1.60 -0.24
CA PRO A 344 9.08 -2.24 1.06
C PRO A 344 7.79 -2.42 1.85
N THR A 345 6.84 -1.49 1.76
CA THR A 345 5.63 -1.54 2.57
C THR A 345 5.92 -1.72 4.07
N PHE A 346 6.87 -0.96 4.59
CA PHE A 346 7.27 -1.03 6.01
C PHE A 346 6.07 -0.95 6.94
N THR A 347 5.08 -0.14 6.56
CA THR A 347 3.91 0.12 7.40
C THR A 347 3.12 -1.14 7.73
N ILE A 348 2.96 -2.10 6.78
CA ILE A 348 2.16 -3.30 7.04
C ILE A 348 2.79 -4.19 8.13
N TYR A 349 4.12 -4.22 8.21
CA TYR A 349 4.84 -5.00 9.21
C TYR A 349 5.17 -4.21 10.49
N GLU A 350 4.81 -2.93 10.57
CA GLU A 350 5.10 -2.12 11.75
C GLU A 350 4.45 -2.67 13.02
N ALA A 351 3.24 -3.23 12.93
CA ALA A 351 2.56 -3.84 14.06
C ALA A 351 3.36 -5.01 14.68
N ASN A 352 4.24 -5.65 13.92
CA ASN A 352 5.07 -6.75 14.41
C ASN A 352 6.15 -6.28 15.41
N ARG A 353 6.56 -5.03 15.32
CA ARG A 353 7.50 -4.42 16.27
C ARG A 353 6.84 -3.48 17.28
N ASP A 354 5.61 -3.04 17.02
CA ASP A 354 4.88 -2.08 17.86
C ASP A 354 3.36 -2.20 17.61
N VAL A 355 2.79 -3.32 18.11
CA VAL A 355 1.36 -3.62 17.91
C VAL A 355 0.46 -2.59 18.61
N ILE A 356 0.87 -2.08 19.77
CA ILE A 356 0.09 -1.10 20.56
C ILE A 356 -0.09 0.19 19.77
N ARG A 357 0.99 0.70 19.19
CA ARG A 357 0.94 1.90 18.36
C ARG A 357 0.01 1.74 17.15
N ALA A 358 0.07 0.59 16.48
CA ALA A 358 -0.77 0.31 15.33
C ALA A 358 -2.25 0.20 15.72
N ARG A 359 -2.55 -0.54 16.78
CA ARG A 359 -3.91 -0.79 17.27
C ARG A 359 -4.59 0.45 17.84
N ASP A 360 -3.86 1.24 18.61
CA ASP A 360 -4.38 2.38 19.36
C ASP A 360 -4.20 3.71 18.62
N ALA A 361 -3.96 3.66 17.30
CA ALA A 361 -3.83 4.87 16.49
C ALA A 361 -5.11 5.72 16.52
N GLU A 362 -4.93 7.02 16.69
CA GLU A 362 -6.02 7.99 16.99
C GLU A 362 -7.16 8.01 15.95
N TRP A 363 -6.88 7.61 14.70
CA TRP A 363 -7.85 7.64 13.63
C TRP A 363 -8.85 6.48 13.63
N HIS A 364 -8.55 5.35 14.32
CA HIS A 364 -9.44 4.19 14.33
C HIS A 364 -10.81 4.52 14.88
N ALA A 365 -10.88 5.36 15.91
CA ALA A 365 -12.15 5.73 16.53
C ALA A 365 -13.15 6.39 15.56
N SER A 366 -12.67 7.18 14.59
CA SER A 366 -13.51 7.98 13.71
C SER A 366 -13.58 7.46 12.27
N TYR A 367 -12.55 6.74 11.80
CA TYR A 367 -12.41 6.44 10.39
C TYR A 367 -12.34 4.95 10.07
N THR A 368 -12.31 4.03 11.04
CA THR A 368 -12.31 2.59 10.78
C THR A 368 -13.72 2.02 10.90
N LEU A 369 -14.20 1.40 9.83
CA LEU A 369 -15.48 0.68 9.83
C LEU A 369 -15.48 -0.44 10.88
N PRO A 370 -16.60 -0.69 11.57
CA PRO A 370 -16.69 -1.73 12.59
C PRO A 370 -16.27 -3.13 12.09
N ALA A 371 -16.71 -3.53 10.89
CA ALA A 371 -16.33 -4.81 10.29
C ALA A 371 -14.81 -4.88 10.05
N LEU A 372 -14.20 -3.79 9.57
CA LEU A 372 -12.76 -3.71 9.36
C LEU A 372 -12.00 -3.72 10.70
N GLN A 373 -12.53 -3.07 11.74
CA GLN A 373 -11.96 -3.12 13.09
C GLN A 373 -11.99 -4.55 13.64
N LYS A 374 -13.08 -5.29 13.43
CA LYS A 374 -13.16 -6.72 13.80
C LYS A 374 -12.15 -7.57 13.03
N PHE A 375 -11.98 -7.28 11.73
CA PHE A 375 -10.98 -7.96 10.90
C PHE A 375 -9.55 -7.73 11.39
N PHE A 376 -9.25 -6.58 11.96
CA PHE A 376 -7.94 -6.27 12.54
C PHE A 376 -7.68 -6.94 13.89
N MET A 377 -8.72 -7.34 14.62
CA MET A 377 -8.55 -7.94 15.94
C MET A 377 -7.98 -9.36 15.83
N PRO A 378 -7.16 -9.80 16.81
CA PRO A 378 -6.60 -11.14 16.84
C PRO A 378 -7.68 -12.22 16.77
N ASP A 379 -7.67 -13.00 15.70
CA ASP A 379 -8.57 -14.12 15.45
C ASP A 379 -7.86 -15.17 14.58
N PRO A 380 -7.64 -16.40 15.06
CA PRO A 380 -6.90 -17.42 14.32
C PRO A 380 -7.54 -17.83 12.99
N ARG A 381 -8.78 -17.39 12.71
CA ARG A 381 -9.47 -17.62 11.45
C ARG A 381 -9.16 -16.56 10.39
N LEU A 382 -8.57 -15.43 10.79
CA LEU A 382 -8.37 -14.25 9.95
C LEU A 382 -6.89 -14.07 9.62
N HIS A 383 -6.59 -13.90 8.33
CA HIS A 383 -5.24 -13.57 7.90
C HIS A 383 -4.81 -12.17 8.39
N GLY A 384 -3.58 -12.06 8.89
CA GLY A 384 -3.05 -10.81 9.44
C GLY A 384 -3.49 -10.51 10.88
N SER A 385 -4.02 -11.51 11.57
CA SER A 385 -4.56 -11.42 12.92
C SER A 385 -3.73 -12.29 13.89
N TYR A 386 -2.40 -12.17 13.80
CA TYR A 386 -1.44 -13.07 14.43
C TYR A 386 -0.84 -12.39 15.65
N HIS A 387 -1.04 -11.86 16.53
CA HIS A 387 -0.31 -11.26 17.68
C HIS A 387 -0.78 -11.80 19.04
N PHE A 388 -1.68 -12.78 19.05
CA PHE A 388 -2.35 -13.18 20.28
C PHE A 388 -1.51 -14.12 21.17
N ASP A 389 -0.55 -14.86 20.60
CA ASP A 389 0.36 -15.75 21.35
C ASP A 389 1.80 -15.21 21.43
N TRP A 390 2.04 -13.98 20.94
CA TRP A 390 3.37 -13.41 20.90
C TRP A 390 3.85 -12.96 22.27
N THR A 391 5.15 -13.10 22.47
CA THR A 391 5.88 -12.66 23.65
C THR A 391 6.72 -11.42 23.33
N THR A 392 7.21 -10.74 24.36
CA THR A 392 8.18 -9.65 24.21
C THR A 392 9.42 -10.08 23.40
N ALA A 393 9.82 -11.36 23.47
CA ALA A 393 10.94 -11.86 22.68
C ALA A 393 10.68 -11.78 21.17
N ASP A 394 9.44 -12.02 20.74
CA ASP A 394 9.04 -11.94 19.34
C ASP A 394 9.03 -10.49 18.84
N GLU A 395 8.49 -9.57 19.65
CA GLU A 395 8.52 -8.12 19.33
C GLU A 395 9.95 -7.59 19.25
N VAL A 396 10.84 -7.99 20.17
CA VAL A 396 12.26 -7.61 20.15
C VAL A 396 12.96 -8.17 18.92
N ALA A 397 12.68 -9.43 18.56
CA ALA A 397 13.23 -10.03 17.34
C ALA A 397 12.78 -9.25 16.10
N TRP A 398 11.51 -8.91 16.01
CA TRP A 398 10.98 -8.06 14.94
C TRP A 398 11.57 -6.66 14.93
N GLY A 399 11.77 -6.04 16.09
CA GLY A 399 12.45 -4.75 16.18
C GLY A 399 13.85 -4.77 15.58
N ASN A 400 14.63 -5.83 15.81
CA ASN A 400 15.97 -6.02 15.25
C ASN A 400 15.93 -6.37 13.76
N ASN A 401 15.03 -7.26 13.36
CA ASN A 401 14.76 -7.62 11.98
C ASN A 401 14.42 -6.38 11.12
N PHE A 402 13.54 -5.53 11.65
CA PHE A 402 13.07 -4.32 10.99
C PHE A 402 14.20 -3.31 10.76
N LYS A 403 15.13 -3.16 11.72
CA LYS A 403 16.31 -2.28 11.58
C LYS A 403 17.22 -2.73 10.44
N ARG A 404 17.51 -4.04 10.33
CA ARG A 404 18.34 -4.58 9.24
C ARG A 404 17.66 -4.41 7.88
N TRP A 405 16.37 -4.66 7.82
CA TRP A 405 15.59 -4.46 6.61
C TRP A 405 15.59 -2.98 6.17
N MET A 406 15.32 -2.04 7.08
CA MET A 406 15.43 -0.61 6.81
C MET A 406 16.83 -0.20 6.34
N GLN A 407 17.88 -0.73 6.97
CA GLN A 407 19.25 -0.48 6.56
C GLN A 407 19.50 -0.95 5.12
N PHE A 408 19.09 -2.16 4.77
CA PHE A 408 19.23 -2.69 3.40
C PHE A 408 18.53 -1.78 2.38
N VAL A 409 17.29 -1.40 2.64
CA VAL A 409 16.51 -0.54 1.72
C VAL A 409 17.16 0.84 1.57
N ASN A 410 17.68 1.42 2.66
CA ASN A 410 18.35 2.70 2.59
C ASN A 410 19.70 2.62 1.84
N GLU A 411 20.48 1.57 2.06
CA GLU A 411 21.73 1.34 1.32
C GLU A 411 21.46 1.13 -0.18
N TYR A 412 20.42 0.36 -0.52
CA TYR A 412 19.97 0.17 -1.90
C TYR A 412 19.63 1.51 -2.56
N LYS A 413 18.80 2.34 -1.91
CA LYS A 413 18.48 3.69 -2.38
C LYS A 413 19.75 4.57 -2.52
N ASN A 414 20.66 4.54 -1.54
CA ASN A 414 21.91 5.32 -1.59
C ASN A 414 22.83 4.87 -2.73
N GLY A 415 22.77 3.61 -3.14
CA GLY A 415 23.44 3.07 -4.32
C GLY A 415 22.80 3.47 -5.66
N GLY A 416 21.69 4.20 -5.64
CA GLY A 416 20.94 4.60 -6.84
C GLY A 416 19.78 3.66 -7.20
N GLY A 417 19.47 2.67 -6.34
CA GLY A 417 18.36 1.75 -6.54
C GLY A 417 17.00 2.44 -6.38
N ARG A 418 16.02 2.04 -7.21
CA ARG A 418 14.66 2.59 -7.15
C ARG A 418 13.90 1.99 -5.99
N VAL A 419 13.35 2.86 -5.12
CA VAL A 419 12.42 2.50 -4.05
C VAL A 419 11.13 3.28 -4.26
N ALA A 420 9.99 2.59 -4.30
CA ALA A 420 8.68 3.21 -4.42
C ALA A 420 7.86 2.98 -3.14
N ALA A 421 7.09 3.99 -2.71
CA ALA A 421 6.25 3.90 -1.53
C ALA A 421 4.99 3.08 -1.81
N GLY A 422 4.66 2.14 -0.92
CA GLY A 422 3.46 1.33 -0.97
C GLY A 422 2.94 1.03 0.43
N SER A 423 1.62 0.95 0.62
CA SER A 423 1.06 0.84 1.97
C SER A 423 0.62 -0.57 2.37
N ASP A 424 0.16 -1.37 1.42
CA ASP A 424 -0.50 -2.67 1.69
C ASP A 424 -1.59 -2.57 2.77
N ALA A 425 -2.34 -1.45 2.76
CA ALA A 425 -3.35 -1.14 3.78
C ALA A 425 -4.56 -2.06 3.70
N GLY A 426 -5.31 -2.13 4.80
CA GLY A 426 -6.50 -2.97 4.93
C GLY A 426 -6.29 -4.23 5.76
N PHE A 427 -5.08 -4.41 6.32
CA PHE A 427 -4.67 -5.50 7.21
C PHE A 427 -3.99 -4.92 8.46
N ILE A 428 -3.89 -5.72 9.53
CA ILE A 428 -3.02 -5.51 10.71
C ILE A 428 -3.04 -4.05 11.22
N PHE A 429 -4.23 -3.52 11.51
CA PHE A 429 -4.45 -2.15 12.00
C PHE A 429 -3.96 -1.04 11.06
N LYS A 430 -3.75 -1.34 9.75
CA LYS A 430 -3.34 -0.34 8.77
C LYS A 430 -4.52 0.16 7.95
N LEU A 431 -4.93 1.40 8.23
CA LEU A 431 -6.08 2.03 7.60
C LEU A 431 -5.67 2.72 6.30
N PHE A 432 -6.47 2.57 5.26
CA PHE A 432 -6.29 3.21 3.94
C PHE A 432 -6.01 4.71 4.07
N GLY A 433 -5.11 5.23 3.27
CA GLY A 433 -4.63 6.60 3.33
C GLY A 433 -3.71 6.89 4.50
N PHE A 434 -4.14 6.65 5.73
CA PHE A 434 -3.31 6.85 6.94
C PHE A 434 -2.04 5.99 6.92
N ALA A 435 -2.17 4.72 6.56
CA ALA A 435 -1.04 3.80 6.46
C ALA A 435 0.00 4.27 5.42
N TYR A 436 -0.46 4.90 4.33
CA TYR A 436 0.44 5.43 3.32
C TYR A 436 1.30 6.58 3.86
N ILE A 437 0.70 7.53 4.58
CA ILE A 437 1.50 8.60 5.20
C ILE A 437 2.45 8.01 6.25
N ARG A 438 2.03 6.96 6.95
CA ARG A 438 2.94 6.25 7.88
C ARG A 438 4.10 5.58 7.15
N GLU A 439 3.90 5.04 5.95
CA GLU A 439 5.00 4.53 5.12
C GLU A 439 6.04 5.61 4.82
N LEU A 440 5.60 6.84 4.50
CA LEU A 440 6.52 7.97 4.26
C LEU A 440 7.34 8.32 5.51
N GLU A 441 6.72 8.29 6.70
CA GLU A 441 7.45 8.46 7.96
C GLU A 441 8.45 7.32 8.22
N LEU A 442 8.12 6.08 7.84
CA LEU A 442 8.98 4.91 8.00
C LEU A 442 10.16 4.91 7.02
N LEU A 443 9.96 5.38 5.79
CA LEU A 443 11.06 5.63 4.86
C LEU A 443 12.04 6.69 5.41
N GLN A 444 11.52 7.75 6.02
CA GLN A 444 12.35 8.73 6.71
C GLN A 444 13.08 8.12 7.92
N GLU A 445 12.42 7.28 8.70
CA GLU A 445 13.04 6.52 9.81
C GLU A 445 14.15 5.60 9.30
N ALA A 446 14.00 5.01 8.11
CA ALA A 446 15.01 4.20 7.46
C ALA A 446 16.26 4.99 6.99
N GLY A 447 16.19 6.33 6.99
CA GLY A 447 17.33 7.21 6.65
C GLY A 447 17.17 7.97 5.32
N PHE A 448 16.00 7.93 4.70
CA PHE A 448 15.74 8.74 3.50
C PHE A 448 15.64 10.22 3.87
N HIS A 449 16.27 11.07 3.07
CA HIS A 449 16.01 12.50 3.15
C HIS A 449 14.55 12.81 2.74
N PRO A 450 13.88 13.82 3.34
CA PRO A 450 12.49 14.11 3.02
C PRO A 450 12.17 14.25 1.53
N LEU A 451 13.06 14.85 0.73
CA LEU A 451 12.85 14.97 -0.73
C LEU A 451 12.98 13.62 -1.45
N GLU A 452 13.83 12.71 -0.98
CA GLU A 452 13.92 11.33 -1.49
C GLU A 452 12.65 10.53 -1.15
N VAL A 453 12.08 10.74 0.05
CA VAL A 453 10.78 10.14 0.40
C VAL A 453 9.68 10.62 -0.56
N ILE A 454 9.68 11.92 -0.91
CA ILE A 454 8.71 12.46 -1.86
C ILE A 454 8.92 11.87 -3.26
N GLN A 455 10.18 11.69 -3.71
CA GLN A 455 10.44 10.99 -4.97
C GLN A 455 9.95 9.54 -4.93
N ALA A 456 10.17 8.81 -3.83
CA ALA A 456 9.66 7.45 -3.63
C ALA A 456 8.12 7.40 -3.66
N ALA A 457 7.47 8.45 -3.17
CA ALA A 457 6.01 8.58 -3.12
C ALA A 457 5.37 9.07 -4.44
N THR A 458 6.17 9.52 -5.41
CA THR A 458 5.67 10.19 -6.62
C THR A 458 6.38 9.69 -7.89
N LEU A 459 7.55 10.23 -8.23
CA LEU A 459 8.25 9.92 -9.48
C LEU A 459 8.64 8.44 -9.59
N ASN A 460 9.23 7.85 -8.56
CA ASN A 460 9.65 6.45 -8.60
C ASN A 460 8.45 5.50 -8.75
N GLY A 461 7.30 5.84 -8.14
CA GLY A 461 6.04 5.12 -8.37
C GLY A 461 5.54 5.26 -9.80
N ALA A 462 5.66 6.45 -10.41
CA ALA A 462 5.29 6.69 -11.80
C ALA A 462 6.19 5.89 -12.76
N GLU A 463 7.50 5.89 -12.55
CA GLU A 463 8.47 5.10 -13.31
C GLU A 463 8.18 3.60 -13.22
N LEU A 464 7.87 3.10 -12.00
CA LEU A 464 7.54 1.68 -11.79
C LEU A 464 6.32 1.22 -12.61
N ILE A 465 5.35 2.10 -12.82
CA ILE A 465 4.13 1.78 -13.58
C ILE A 465 4.16 2.28 -15.03
N GLY A 466 5.29 2.86 -15.48
CA GLY A 466 5.49 3.35 -16.85
C GLY A 466 4.66 4.60 -17.21
N LEU A 467 4.40 5.45 -16.23
CA LEU A 467 3.61 6.70 -16.41
C LEU A 467 4.40 7.97 -16.07
N GLU A 468 5.72 7.90 -15.97
CA GLU A 468 6.59 9.02 -15.57
C GLU A 468 6.51 10.22 -16.51
N GLU A 469 6.20 10.02 -17.76
CA GLU A 469 5.97 11.10 -18.73
C GLU A 469 4.64 11.82 -18.51
N GLN A 470 3.70 11.20 -17.78
CA GLN A 470 2.35 11.71 -17.58
C GLN A 470 2.11 12.26 -16.18
N ILE A 471 2.67 11.62 -15.14
CA ILE A 471 2.44 11.93 -13.72
C ILE A 471 3.74 11.87 -12.91
N GLY A 472 3.65 11.98 -11.59
CA GLY A 472 4.78 11.80 -10.66
C GLY A 472 5.63 13.05 -10.43
N SER A 473 5.41 14.14 -11.18
CA SER A 473 6.03 15.44 -10.91
C SER A 473 5.14 16.60 -11.34
N ILE A 474 5.29 17.76 -10.70
CA ILE A 474 4.64 19.00 -11.13
C ILE A 474 5.50 19.66 -12.19
N THR A 475 5.24 19.30 -13.45
CA THR A 475 5.98 19.76 -14.62
C THR A 475 4.99 20.14 -15.73
N PRO A 476 5.18 21.25 -16.46
CA PRO A 476 4.33 21.61 -17.60
C PRO A 476 4.21 20.48 -18.62
N GLY A 477 3.00 20.22 -19.08
CA GLY A 477 2.63 19.14 -20.00
C GLY A 477 2.14 17.86 -19.33
N LYS A 478 2.47 17.61 -18.05
CA LYS A 478 1.97 16.47 -17.29
C LYS A 478 0.54 16.70 -16.80
N GLN A 479 -0.11 15.63 -16.43
CA GLN A 479 -1.44 15.67 -15.83
C GLN A 479 -1.43 16.43 -14.50
N ALA A 480 -2.51 17.13 -14.21
CA ALA A 480 -2.68 17.89 -12.99
C ALA A 480 -3.08 16.97 -11.83
N ASP A 481 -2.12 16.15 -11.39
CA ASP A 481 -2.19 15.35 -10.18
C ASP A 481 -1.37 16.08 -9.10
N ILE A 482 -2.07 16.84 -8.22
CA ILE A 482 -1.45 17.77 -7.27
C ILE A 482 -2.09 17.63 -5.89
N VAL A 483 -1.28 17.70 -4.85
CA VAL A 483 -1.71 17.78 -3.45
C VAL A 483 -1.38 19.15 -2.89
N LEU A 484 -2.37 19.81 -2.29
CA LEU A 484 -2.19 21.07 -1.59
C LEU A 484 -2.27 20.84 -0.08
N VAL A 485 -1.17 21.12 0.61
CA VAL A 485 -1.00 20.86 2.05
C VAL A 485 -0.73 22.16 2.78
N LYS A 486 -1.47 22.44 3.84
CA LYS A 486 -1.23 23.63 4.68
C LYS A 486 0.06 23.46 5.48
N GLY A 487 1.02 24.38 5.31
CA GLY A 487 2.32 24.36 5.98
C GLY A 487 3.43 23.74 5.13
N ASN A 488 4.52 23.30 5.78
CA ASN A 488 5.69 22.72 5.13
C ASN A 488 5.82 21.21 5.42
N PRO A 489 5.30 20.33 4.58
CA PRO A 489 5.35 18.87 4.79
C PRO A 489 6.76 18.30 4.68
N VAL A 490 7.70 18.96 3.97
CA VAL A 490 9.10 18.53 3.92
C VAL A 490 9.78 18.59 5.30
N ALA A 491 9.37 19.54 6.13
CA ALA A 491 9.84 19.63 7.51
C ALA A 491 9.11 18.67 8.46
N ASN A 492 7.88 18.25 8.13
CA ASN A 492 7.10 17.37 9.00
C ASN A 492 6.01 16.64 8.20
N PHE A 493 6.22 15.37 7.89
CA PHE A 493 5.26 14.54 7.16
C PHE A 493 3.92 14.34 7.86
N LYS A 494 3.82 14.58 9.17
CA LYS A 494 2.53 14.55 9.88
C LYS A 494 1.52 15.57 9.34
N LEU A 495 1.99 16.60 8.61
CA LEU A 495 1.12 17.53 7.90
C LEU A 495 0.40 16.89 6.70
N LEU A 496 0.85 15.71 6.22
CA LEU A 496 0.25 14.99 5.10
C LEU A 496 -0.96 14.14 5.49
N TYR A 497 -1.14 13.83 6.79
CA TYR A 497 -2.39 13.21 7.21
C TYR A 497 -3.57 14.10 6.84
N GLY A 498 -4.60 13.55 6.23
CA GLY A 498 -5.81 14.29 5.89
C GLY A 498 -6.41 15.01 7.10
N THR A 499 -6.29 14.42 8.28
CA THR A 499 -6.70 15.02 9.56
C THR A 499 -5.75 16.11 10.07
N GLY A 500 -4.54 16.25 9.51
CA GLY A 500 -3.45 16.95 10.16
C GLY A 500 -2.96 16.23 11.42
N HIS A 501 -2.18 16.92 12.25
CA HIS A 501 -1.69 16.37 13.51
C HIS A 501 -1.98 17.31 14.69
N MET A 502 -1.97 16.76 15.91
CA MET A 502 -2.15 17.54 17.14
C MET A 502 -0.90 18.37 17.43
N LYS A 503 -1.09 19.63 17.75
CA LYS A 503 -0.03 20.57 18.15
C LYS A 503 -0.50 21.39 19.33
N LEU A 504 0.37 21.50 20.35
CA LEU A 504 0.17 22.43 21.44
C LEU A 504 0.59 23.83 21.01
N ASP A 505 -0.35 24.77 21.01
CA ASP A 505 -0.05 26.18 20.92
C ASP A 505 0.56 26.63 22.25
N ARG A 506 1.81 27.07 22.23
CA ARG A 506 2.55 27.40 23.44
C ARG A 506 2.13 28.74 24.06
N GLU A 507 1.53 29.62 23.27
CA GLU A 507 1.08 30.94 23.74
C GLU A 507 -0.29 30.84 24.41
N SER A 508 -1.24 30.16 23.76
CA SER A 508 -2.59 29.98 24.30
C SER A 508 -2.73 28.77 25.25
N GLY A 509 -1.77 27.83 25.25
CA GLY A 509 -1.88 26.56 25.97
C GLY A 509 -2.93 25.60 25.38
N VAL A 510 -3.49 25.88 24.21
CA VAL A 510 -4.54 25.09 23.58
C VAL A 510 -3.94 24.01 22.68
N LEU A 511 -4.43 22.78 22.84
CA LEU A 511 -4.13 21.66 21.95
C LEU A 511 -5.09 21.70 20.77
N GLY A 512 -4.57 21.82 19.54
CA GLY A 512 -5.39 21.89 18.34
C GLY A 512 -4.78 21.10 17.16
N ARG A 513 -5.60 20.77 16.17
CA ARG A 513 -5.10 20.16 14.93
C ARG A 513 -4.57 21.21 13.99
N VAL A 514 -3.40 20.94 13.39
CA VAL A 514 -2.74 21.80 12.40
C VAL A 514 -2.39 21.00 11.15
N GLY A 515 -2.31 21.70 10.00
CA GLY A 515 -1.95 21.07 8.73
C GLY A 515 -3.06 20.21 8.12
N GLY A 516 -2.63 19.18 7.47
CA GLY A 516 -3.49 18.28 6.73
C GLY A 516 -3.62 18.66 5.26
N VAL A 517 -3.90 17.66 4.45
CA VAL A 517 -4.25 17.85 3.04
C VAL A 517 -5.49 18.75 2.96
N SER A 518 -5.42 19.80 2.18
CA SER A 518 -6.53 20.73 1.92
C SER A 518 -7.28 20.31 0.66
N TYR A 519 -6.54 20.10 -0.43
CA TYR A 519 -7.09 19.69 -1.71
C TYR A 519 -6.23 18.59 -2.32
N THR A 520 -6.89 17.64 -2.94
CA THR A 520 -6.27 16.66 -3.85
C THR A 520 -6.84 16.90 -5.24
N ILE A 521 -5.97 17.13 -6.20
CA ILE A 521 -6.33 17.35 -7.59
C ILE A 521 -5.88 16.11 -8.35
N LYS A 522 -6.81 15.43 -9.03
CA LYS A 522 -6.54 14.27 -9.87
C LYS A 522 -7.08 14.51 -11.25
N SER A 523 -6.19 14.55 -12.24
CA SER A 523 -6.55 14.85 -13.64
C SER A 523 -7.42 16.14 -13.75
N GLY A 524 -7.04 17.20 -13.04
CA GLY A 524 -7.74 18.50 -13.04
C GLY A 524 -9.03 18.54 -12.18
N ILE A 525 -9.51 17.42 -11.66
CA ILE A 525 -10.65 17.38 -10.73
C ILE A 525 -10.17 17.73 -9.33
N VAL A 526 -10.77 18.73 -8.71
CA VAL A 526 -10.42 19.25 -7.38
C VAL A 526 -11.28 18.62 -6.31
N TYR A 527 -10.70 17.84 -5.43
CA TYR A 527 -11.36 17.22 -4.27
C TYR A 527 -10.99 17.97 -2.99
N ASN A 528 -11.98 18.31 -2.18
CA ASN A 528 -11.76 18.84 -0.84
C ASN A 528 -11.48 17.68 0.14
N ALA A 529 -10.26 17.57 0.61
CA ALA A 529 -9.84 16.45 1.47
C ALA A 529 -10.59 16.41 2.80
N LYS A 530 -10.98 17.56 3.34
CA LYS A 530 -11.73 17.62 4.62
C LYS A 530 -13.18 17.17 4.43
N ALA A 531 -13.81 17.49 3.30
CA ALA A 531 -15.14 17.00 2.97
C ALA A 531 -15.13 15.47 2.81
N LEU A 532 -14.16 14.92 2.08
CA LEU A 532 -14.01 13.47 1.93
C LEU A 532 -13.84 12.75 3.28
N LEU A 533 -13.06 13.34 4.21
CA LEU A 533 -12.93 12.76 5.56
C LEU A 533 -14.23 12.86 6.36
N ALA A 534 -14.98 13.96 6.22
CA ALA A 534 -16.28 14.10 6.87
C ALA A 534 -17.27 13.02 6.38
N ASP A 535 -17.29 12.76 5.08
CA ASP A 535 -18.12 11.69 4.50
C ASP A 535 -17.74 10.32 5.07
N VAL A 536 -16.43 10.01 5.11
CA VAL A 536 -15.95 8.75 5.69
C VAL A 536 -16.33 8.64 7.17
N ALA A 537 -16.20 9.72 7.93
CA ALA A 537 -16.60 9.72 9.35
C ALA A 537 -18.11 9.46 9.51
N ASN A 538 -18.95 10.02 8.62
CA ASN A 538 -20.38 9.76 8.58
C ASN A 538 -20.69 8.30 8.23
N MET A 539 -20.00 7.71 7.23
CA MET A 539 -20.14 6.29 6.88
C MET A 539 -19.83 5.39 8.09
N VAL A 540 -18.75 5.70 8.82
CA VAL A 540 -18.36 4.96 10.02
C VAL A 540 -19.36 5.14 11.15
N ALA A 541 -19.86 6.36 11.36
CA ALA A 541 -20.87 6.64 12.39
C ALA A 541 -22.17 5.88 12.10
N GLN A 542 -22.64 5.87 10.84
CA GLN A 542 -23.82 5.12 10.43
C GLN A 542 -23.63 3.61 10.63
N ALA A 543 -22.50 3.04 10.18
CA ALA A 543 -22.21 1.61 10.38
C ALA A 543 -22.19 1.19 11.85
N LYS A 544 -21.75 2.08 12.75
CA LYS A 544 -21.80 1.85 14.22
C LYS A 544 -23.21 1.89 14.78
N LEU A 545 -24.11 2.66 14.18
CA LEU A 545 -25.54 2.66 14.58
C LEU A 545 -26.24 1.39 14.10
N ASP A 546 -25.95 0.96 12.87
CA ASP A 546 -26.55 -0.23 12.27
C ASP A 546 -26.15 -1.53 13.02
N GLU A 547 -24.95 -1.58 13.62
CA GLU A 547 -24.53 -2.71 14.45
C GLU A 547 -25.25 -2.77 15.83
N LYS A 548 -25.81 -1.65 16.29
CA LYS A 548 -26.49 -1.60 17.61
C LYS A 548 -27.97 -1.97 17.52
N ASN A 549 -28.53 -1.93 16.30
CA ASN A 549 -29.92 -2.29 16.01
C ASN A 549 -30.03 -3.71 15.47
#